data_7a4fb636babdb5e29b78f5a4c992c37b
#
_entry.id   7a4fb636babdb5e29b78f5a4c992c37b
#
_cell.length_a   1.000
_cell.length_b   1.000
_cell.length_c   1.000
_cell.angle_alpha   90.00
_cell.angle_beta   90.00
_cell.angle_gamma   90.00
#
_symmetry.space_group_name_H-M   'P 1'
#
loop_
_entity.id
_entity.type
_entity.pdbx_description
1 polymer ?
#
loop_
_entity_poly.entity_id
_entity_poly.type
_entity_poly.pdbx_seq_one_letter_code
_entity_poly.pdbx_strand_id
1 'polypeptide(L)'
;MAGLRQVAWRCLVAAGILLLSTPPLHAQVSRDSILQRIWTVGMDSSLAEPLGRALFDSLGPRLTGSPGLRAANDWLVKTYTSWGITARNERYGTWRGWRRGTTHIDLVAPRTRSLEGTMLGWSPGTGGRDVTAGTVILPHFKDSTEFVAWLPQARGKYVLVAPGQPTCRPTDDWTANATPESARRMDSLRQALTAEWRARIEATGYSLALGTGSLGLRLEQAGIAGIVTSRPTNGWGTFQVFETYDTIAPAVALSCEDYGLVYRLTEDNRHPQLRMNLEAELLGEQPVANTIATIPGSKRKNEYVILSAHLDAWDAASGANDNGAGTLIMMEAMRILKRVLPHPQRTILAGHWTGEEQGLVGSRAFSEDHPEVVKGLQFMFNHDLGTGRVNRIHGAGLPDAAAHLEQWLSRLPAVFQEQVKFEGTGQPSGGSSDHAPFNCQGAPAMLLGSAGWDYGKYDGHTNRDSYDKVVYDDIRSDAVLLAMLAYEASEDPAFISRERAPGTWPACQPAPRHTRPRLR
;
A
#
# COMPACT_ATOMS: atom_id res chain seq x y z
N MET A 1 55.77 -18.05 -60.79
CA MET A 1 57.14 -18.39 -60.33
C MET A 1 57.41 -17.62 -59.04
N ALA A 2 57.63 -18.39 -57.99
CA ALA A 2 58.48 -18.18 -56.84
C ALA A 2 58.30 -16.83 -56.09
N GLY A 3 58.24 -16.79 -54.82
CA GLY A 3 58.43 -17.78 -53.76
C GLY A 3 58.16 -17.14 -52.40
N LEU A 4 57.77 -17.99 -51.52
CA LEU A 4 57.55 -17.77 -50.09
C LEU A 4 58.74 -17.15 -49.35
N ARG A 5 58.48 -16.38 -48.31
CA ARG A 5 59.10 -16.54 -46.98
C ARG A 5 58.21 -16.03 -45.86
N GLN A 6 57.78 -16.96 -44.98
CA GLN A 6 57.20 -16.74 -43.67
C GLN A 6 58.25 -16.16 -42.72
N VAL A 7 57.87 -15.15 -41.96
CA VAL A 7 58.54 -14.83 -40.68
C VAL A 7 57.48 -14.75 -39.59
N ALA A 8 57.50 -15.75 -38.73
CA ALA A 8 56.66 -15.82 -37.54
C ALA A 8 57.25 -14.90 -36.48
N TRP A 9 56.47 -13.91 -36.02
CA TRP A 9 56.73 -13.17 -34.80
C TRP A 9 55.77 -13.64 -33.72
N ARG A 10 56.34 -14.34 -32.75
CA ARG A 10 55.69 -14.68 -31.46
C ARG A 10 55.69 -13.43 -30.60
N CYS A 11 54.56 -12.77 -30.44
CA CYS A 11 54.30 -11.84 -29.36
C CYS A 11 53.62 -12.60 -28.22
N LEU A 12 54.38 -12.85 -27.16
CA LEU A 12 53.85 -13.23 -25.85
C LEU A 12 53.16 -12.00 -25.26
N VAL A 13 51.82 -12.00 -25.26
CA VAL A 13 51.03 -11.07 -24.48
C VAL A 13 50.82 -11.73 -23.11
N ALA A 14 51.55 -11.31 -22.11
CA ALA A 14 51.27 -11.61 -20.71
C ALA A 14 50.02 -10.82 -20.28
N ALA A 15 48.86 -11.45 -20.32
CA ALA A 15 47.63 -10.90 -19.74
C ALA A 15 47.73 -10.99 -18.22
N GLY A 16 48.17 -9.92 -17.58
CA GLY A 16 48.05 -9.75 -16.14
C GLY A 16 46.57 -9.60 -15.77
N ILE A 17 45.96 -10.68 -15.27
CA ILE A 17 44.67 -10.62 -14.63
C ILE A 17 44.84 -9.86 -13.32
N LEU A 18 44.57 -8.56 -13.31
CA LEU A 18 44.30 -7.81 -12.08
C LEU A 18 42.98 -8.36 -11.52
N LEU A 19 43.08 -9.31 -10.61
CA LEU A 19 42.03 -9.62 -9.68
C LEU A 19 41.81 -8.38 -8.81
N LEU A 20 40.88 -7.50 -9.22
CA LEU A 20 40.28 -6.53 -8.33
C LEU A 20 39.54 -7.34 -7.27
N SER A 21 40.23 -7.65 -6.18
CA SER A 21 39.58 -8.10 -4.95
C SER A 21 38.67 -6.97 -4.51
N THR A 22 37.40 -7.06 -4.86
CA THR A 22 36.36 -6.29 -4.14
C THR A 22 36.52 -6.67 -2.67
N PRO A 23 36.80 -5.71 -1.78
CA PRO A 23 36.83 -6.04 -0.36
C PRO A 23 35.45 -6.64 -0.01
N PRO A 24 35.42 -7.72 0.81
CA PRO A 24 34.13 -8.25 1.27
C PRO A 24 33.39 -7.12 1.98
N LEU A 25 32.08 -7.06 1.80
CA LEU A 25 31.14 -6.09 2.40
C LEU A 25 31.06 -6.23 3.95
N HIS A 26 32.15 -6.54 4.60
CA HIS A 26 32.34 -6.54 6.05
C HIS A 26 32.79 -5.15 6.52
N ALA A 27 32.25 -4.11 5.89
CA ALA A 27 32.57 -2.74 6.22
C ALA A 27 32.02 -2.41 7.63
N GLN A 28 32.95 -2.27 8.55
CA GLN A 28 32.82 -1.54 9.81
C GLN A 28 31.47 -1.73 10.54
N VAL A 29 31.25 -2.94 11.04
CA VAL A 29 30.21 -3.18 12.06
C VAL A 29 30.59 -2.34 13.28
N SER A 30 29.63 -1.61 13.84
CA SER A 30 29.76 -0.82 15.06
C SER A 30 30.54 -1.56 16.15
N ARG A 31 31.28 -0.83 17.01
CA ARG A 31 31.93 -1.41 18.18
C ARG A 31 30.93 -1.93 19.24
N ASP A 32 29.66 -1.55 19.13
CA ASP A 32 28.60 -2.08 19.96
C ASP A 32 28.29 -3.55 19.62
N SER A 33 28.50 -4.43 20.57
CA SER A 33 28.31 -5.87 20.40
C SER A 33 26.84 -6.26 20.13
N ILE A 34 25.88 -5.46 20.57
CA ILE A 34 24.45 -5.68 20.33
C ILE A 34 24.12 -5.34 18.88
N LEU A 35 24.59 -4.23 18.35
CA LEU A 35 24.42 -3.87 16.94
C LEU A 35 25.04 -4.91 16.00
N GLN A 36 26.22 -5.46 16.38
CA GLN A 36 26.85 -6.55 15.63
C GLN A 36 25.97 -7.80 15.62
N ARG A 37 25.39 -8.17 16.76
CA ARG A 37 24.49 -9.34 16.85
C ARG A 37 23.19 -9.13 16.09
N ILE A 38 22.62 -7.91 16.12
CA ILE A 38 21.44 -7.56 15.31
C ILE A 38 21.77 -7.76 13.84
N TRP A 39 22.90 -7.24 13.37
CA TRP A 39 23.37 -7.43 11.99
C TRP A 39 23.48 -8.91 11.61
N THR A 40 24.24 -9.68 12.38
CA THR A 40 24.47 -11.10 12.11
C THR A 40 23.16 -11.89 12.07
N VAL A 41 22.30 -11.72 13.09
CA VAL A 41 21.02 -12.44 13.15
C VAL A 41 20.10 -12.04 11.99
N GLY A 42 20.06 -10.76 11.65
CA GLY A 42 19.19 -10.26 10.59
C GLY A 42 19.66 -10.62 9.19
N MET A 43 20.97 -10.48 8.92
CA MET A 43 21.52 -10.74 7.59
C MET A 43 21.70 -12.23 7.29
N ASP A 44 22.10 -13.04 8.30
CA ASP A 44 22.48 -14.44 8.07
C ASP A 44 21.31 -15.42 8.25
N SER A 45 20.24 -15.04 8.95
CA SER A 45 19.13 -15.94 9.28
C SER A 45 17.74 -15.32 9.14
N SER A 46 17.56 -14.45 8.13
CA SER A 46 16.26 -13.85 7.84
C SER A 46 15.21 -14.87 7.45
N LEU A 47 13.99 -14.65 7.93
CA LEU A 47 12.80 -15.41 7.56
C LEU A 47 11.86 -14.60 6.63
N ALA A 48 12.28 -13.44 6.12
CA ALA A 48 11.44 -12.56 5.32
C ALA A 48 10.79 -13.29 4.13
N GLU A 49 11.57 -14.06 3.36
CA GLU A 49 11.04 -14.77 2.19
C GLU A 49 10.01 -15.87 2.55
N PRO A 50 10.27 -16.81 3.47
CA PRO A 50 9.24 -17.79 3.84
C PRO A 50 8.02 -17.15 4.51
N LEU A 51 8.16 -16.06 5.26
CA LEU A 51 7.04 -15.31 5.79
C LEU A 51 6.25 -14.63 4.66
N GLY A 52 6.93 -14.08 3.66
CA GLY A 52 6.28 -13.49 2.48
C GLY A 52 5.47 -14.51 1.69
N ARG A 53 5.99 -15.71 1.45
CA ARG A 53 5.23 -16.80 0.81
C ARG A 53 3.98 -17.17 1.61
N ALA A 54 4.07 -17.19 2.94
CA ALA A 54 2.91 -17.47 3.78
C ALA A 54 1.87 -16.34 3.70
N LEU A 55 2.32 -15.06 3.78
CA LEU A 55 1.42 -13.91 3.79
C LEU A 55 0.80 -13.62 2.42
N PHE A 56 1.59 -13.69 1.33
CA PHE A 56 1.16 -13.22 0.00
C PHE A 56 0.55 -14.34 -0.84
N ASP A 57 1.11 -15.55 -0.80
CA ASP A 57 0.66 -16.66 -1.63
C ASP A 57 -0.36 -17.55 -0.93
N SER A 58 -0.20 -17.77 0.39
CA SER A 58 -1.07 -18.70 1.12
C SER A 58 -2.27 -18.01 1.75
N LEU A 59 -2.10 -16.84 2.37
CA LEU A 59 -3.18 -16.04 2.97
C LEU A 59 -3.81 -15.10 1.93
N GLY A 60 -2.97 -14.41 1.15
CA GLY A 60 -3.39 -13.58 0.04
C GLY A 60 -4.02 -12.24 0.46
N PRO A 61 -5.10 -11.81 -0.22
CA PRO A 61 -5.75 -10.51 0.01
C PRO A 61 -6.26 -10.32 1.43
N ARG A 62 -6.10 -9.10 1.95
CA ARG A 62 -6.37 -8.76 3.35
C ARG A 62 -7.29 -7.55 3.52
N LEU A 63 -8.35 -7.49 2.69
CA LEU A 63 -9.32 -6.39 2.75
C LEU A 63 -9.95 -6.31 4.15
N THR A 64 -10.09 -5.10 4.69
CA THR A 64 -10.70 -4.87 6.01
C THR A 64 -12.10 -5.50 6.11
N GLY A 65 -12.33 -6.29 7.17
CA GLY A 65 -13.56 -7.05 7.37
C GLY A 65 -13.66 -8.36 6.57
N SER A 66 -12.63 -8.73 5.79
CA SER A 66 -12.59 -10.00 5.06
C SER A 66 -12.13 -11.17 5.94
N PRO A 67 -12.47 -12.42 5.56
CA PRO A 67 -11.90 -13.61 6.17
C PRO A 67 -10.37 -13.69 6.01
N GLY A 68 -9.81 -13.17 4.90
CA GLY A 68 -8.37 -13.12 4.65
C GLY A 68 -7.63 -12.26 5.68
N LEU A 69 -8.13 -11.06 5.97
CA LEU A 69 -7.53 -10.22 7.01
C LEU A 69 -7.57 -10.88 8.40
N ARG A 70 -8.68 -11.50 8.76
CA ARG A 70 -8.79 -12.22 10.03
C ARG A 70 -7.79 -13.38 10.13
N ALA A 71 -7.65 -14.15 9.05
CA ALA A 71 -6.67 -15.23 8.98
C ALA A 71 -5.23 -14.72 9.10
N ALA A 72 -4.93 -13.55 8.52
CA ALA A 72 -3.62 -12.90 8.65
C ALA A 72 -3.35 -12.41 10.08
N ASN A 73 -4.34 -11.82 10.75
CA ASN A 73 -4.24 -11.46 12.18
C ASN A 73 -3.93 -12.70 13.05
N ASP A 74 -4.64 -13.79 12.84
CA ASP A 74 -4.44 -15.02 13.61
C ASP A 74 -3.08 -15.67 13.31
N TRP A 75 -2.64 -15.61 12.06
CA TRP A 75 -1.31 -16.07 11.66
C TRP A 75 -0.20 -15.25 12.30
N LEU A 76 -0.32 -13.92 12.39
CA LEU A 76 0.64 -13.06 13.09
C LEU A 76 0.77 -13.46 14.55
N VAL A 77 -0.36 -13.60 15.27
CA VAL A 77 -0.34 -14.00 16.69
C VAL A 77 0.35 -15.35 16.85
N LYS A 78 0.02 -16.35 16.03
CA LYS A 78 0.63 -17.67 16.04
C LYS A 78 2.14 -17.60 15.79
N THR A 79 2.56 -16.81 14.81
CA THR A 79 3.96 -16.69 14.41
C THR A 79 4.78 -16.02 15.52
N TYR A 80 4.34 -14.89 16.06
CA TYR A 80 5.00 -14.22 17.17
C TYR A 80 5.09 -15.11 18.42
N THR A 81 4.00 -15.80 18.74
CA THR A 81 3.98 -16.76 19.88
C THR A 81 5.01 -17.88 19.70
N SER A 82 5.18 -18.38 18.47
CA SER A 82 6.20 -19.40 18.18
C SER A 82 7.64 -18.91 18.40
N TRP A 83 7.87 -17.61 18.34
CA TRP A 83 9.16 -16.97 18.66
C TRP A 83 9.29 -16.57 20.15
N GLY A 84 8.30 -16.89 20.98
CA GLY A 84 8.26 -16.50 22.38
C GLY A 84 7.98 -14.99 22.59
N ILE A 85 7.35 -14.36 21.62
CA ILE A 85 6.87 -12.97 21.70
C ILE A 85 5.37 -12.99 22.02
N THR A 86 4.96 -12.28 23.07
CA THR A 86 3.54 -12.16 23.38
C THR A 86 2.84 -11.34 22.31
N ALA A 87 1.76 -11.88 21.74
CA ALA A 87 0.96 -11.18 20.75
C ALA A 87 -0.54 -11.43 20.98
N ARG A 88 -1.36 -10.45 20.57
CA ARG A 88 -2.83 -10.54 20.66
C ARG A 88 -3.49 -9.79 19.50
N ASN A 89 -4.68 -10.25 19.14
CA ASN A 89 -5.58 -9.48 18.29
C ASN A 89 -6.44 -8.60 19.22
N GLU A 90 -6.33 -7.30 19.05
CA GLU A 90 -7.01 -6.29 19.86
C GLU A 90 -8.16 -5.70 19.05
N ARG A 91 -9.39 -6.12 19.40
CA ARG A 91 -10.60 -5.70 18.70
C ARG A 91 -10.88 -4.23 18.99
N TYR A 92 -11.07 -3.41 17.95
CA TYR A 92 -11.40 -2.01 18.07
C TYR A 92 -12.79 -1.64 17.52
N GLY A 93 -13.47 -2.55 16.78
CA GLY A 93 -14.78 -2.25 16.21
C GLY A 93 -15.31 -3.34 15.30
N THR A 94 -16.15 -2.91 14.36
CA THR A 94 -16.68 -3.74 13.27
C THR A 94 -16.52 -3.01 11.96
N TRP A 95 -16.51 -3.78 10.86
CA TRP A 95 -16.50 -3.29 9.50
C TRP A 95 -17.41 -4.13 8.61
N ARG A 96 -17.83 -3.59 7.47
CA ARG A 96 -18.60 -4.37 6.49
C ARG A 96 -17.76 -5.54 5.98
N GLY A 97 -18.26 -6.74 6.17
CA GLY A 97 -17.57 -7.97 5.77
C GLY A 97 -17.82 -8.32 4.32
N TRP A 98 -16.79 -8.90 3.68
CA TRP A 98 -16.84 -9.30 2.30
C TRP A 98 -15.88 -10.45 2.00
N ARG A 99 -16.32 -11.32 1.09
CA ARG A 99 -15.49 -12.40 0.55
C ARG A 99 -15.54 -12.34 -0.97
N ARG A 100 -14.39 -12.25 -1.61
CA ARG A 100 -14.22 -12.35 -3.05
C ARG A 100 -14.29 -13.82 -3.47
N GLY A 101 -14.97 -14.10 -4.57
CA GLY A 101 -14.88 -15.33 -5.35
C GLY A 101 -14.27 -15.07 -6.72
N THR A 102 -14.62 -15.88 -7.70
CA THR A 102 -14.12 -15.76 -9.08
C THR A 102 -14.73 -14.54 -9.81
N THR A 103 -13.99 -14.00 -10.76
CA THR A 103 -14.40 -12.88 -11.60
C THR A 103 -14.21 -13.25 -13.05
N HIS A 104 -15.30 -13.33 -13.82
CA HIS A 104 -15.29 -13.53 -15.26
C HIS A 104 -16.00 -12.37 -15.94
N ILE A 105 -15.31 -11.69 -16.85
CA ILE A 105 -15.84 -10.53 -17.58
C ILE A 105 -15.48 -10.74 -19.05
N ASP A 106 -16.50 -10.80 -19.90
CA ASP A 106 -16.33 -11.01 -21.34
C ASP A 106 -17.06 -9.92 -22.12
N LEU A 107 -16.45 -9.46 -23.20
CA LEU A 107 -17.14 -8.83 -24.31
C LEU A 107 -17.69 -9.97 -25.19
N VAL A 108 -19.02 -10.01 -25.42
CA VAL A 108 -19.67 -11.06 -26.22
C VAL A 108 -20.22 -10.54 -27.56
N ALA A 109 -20.41 -9.24 -27.70
CA ALA A 109 -20.74 -8.58 -28.96
C ALA A 109 -19.99 -7.23 -29.03
N PRO A 110 -19.61 -6.75 -30.24
CA PRO A 110 -19.76 -7.33 -31.58
C PRO A 110 -18.79 -8.48 -31.90
N ARG A 111 -17.86 -8.81 -30.98
CA ARG A 111 -16.95 -9.96 -31.05
C ARG A 111 -16.65 -10.49 -29.67
N THR A 112 -16.27 -11.74 -29.57
CA THR A 112 -15.93 -12.35 -28.27
C THR A 112 -14.49 -12.02 -27.87
N ARG A 113 -14.30 -11.63 -26.59
CA ARG A 113 -13.01 -11.43 -25.95
C ARG A 113 -13.17 -11.45 -24.42
N SER A 114 -12.33 -12.22 -23.72
CA SER A 114 -12.20 -12.07 -22.27
C SER A 114 -11.52 -10.75 -21.95
N LEU A 115 -12.05 -10.04 -20.96
CA LEU A 115 -11.57 -8.73 -20.53
C LEU A 115 -10.78 -8.86 -19.23
N GLU A 116 -9.66 -8.15 -19.14
CA GLU A 116 -8.90 -8.05 -17.91
C GLU A 116 -9.54 -7.05 -16.97
N GLY A 117 -10.05 -7.58 -15.84
CA GLY A 117 -10.71 -6.77 -14.84
C GLY A 117 -10.98 -7.54 -13.55
N THR A 118 -11.37 -6.81 -12.51
CA THR A 118 -11.73 -7.38 -11.22
C THR A 118 -12.86 -6.59 -10.55
N MET A 119 -13.57 -7.22 -9.60
CA MET A 119 -14.55 -6.52 -8.77
C MET A 119 -13.88 -5.48 -7.89
N LEU A 120 -14.57 -4.37 -7.64
CA LEU A 120 -14.20 -3.43 -6.57
C LEU A 120 -14.39 -4.08 -5.20
N GLY A 121 -13.67 -3.59 -4.21
CA GLY A 121 -13.84 -4.04 -2.82
C GLY A 121 -15.30 -3.85 -2.36
N TRP A 122 -15.85 -4.84 -1.68
CA TRP A 122 -17.24 -4.93 -1.20
C TRP A 122 -18.33 -4.89 -2.28
N SER A 123 -17.96 -5.11 -3.54
CA SER A 123 -18.94 -5.24 -4.61
C SER A 123 -19.84 -6.47 -4.39
N PRO A 124 -21.15 -6.38 -4.59
CA PRO A 124 -21.98 -7.57 -4.71
C PRO A 124 -21.60 -8.38 -5.95
N GLY A 125 -21.87 -9.68 -5.91
CA GLY A 125 -21.71 -10.57 -7.06
C GLY A 125 -22.98 -10.62 -7.92
N THR A 126 -22.94 -11.49 -8.97
CA THR A 126 -24.10 -11.77 -9.84
C THR A 126 -24.93 -12.97 -9.36
N GLY A 127 -24.67 -13.47 -8.14
CA GLY A 127 -25.35 -14.66 -7.57
C GLY A 127 -25.03 -15.96 -8.32
N GLY A 128 -23.81 -16.09 -8.83
CA GLY A 128 -23.34 -17.28 -9.57
C GLY A 128 -23.96 -17.45 -10.96
N ARG A 129 -24.51 -16.39 -11.53
CA ARG A 129 -25.19 -16.40 -12.84
C ARG A 129 -24.50 -15.47 -13.81
N ASP A 130 -24.52 -15.85 -15.09
CA ASP A 130 -24.13 -14.96 -16.19
C ASP A 130 -25.16 -13.83 -16.32
N VAL A 131 -24.71 -12.59 -16.23
CA VAL A 131 -25.50 -11.40 -16.54
C VAL A 131 -24.96 -10.78 -17.81
N THR A 132 -25.74 -10.80 -18.87
CA THR A 132 -25.38 -10.18 -20.16
C THR A 132 -26.21 -8.92 -20.37
N ALA A 133 -25.53 -7.78 -20.60
CA ALA A 133 -26.18 -6.49 -20.81
C ALA A 133 -25.34 -5.60 -21.74
N GLY A 134 -26.03 -4.66 -22.41
CA GLY A 134 -25.40 -3.59 -23.17
C GLY A 134 -24.76 -2.54 -22.26
N THR A 135 -23.91 -1.70 -22.82
CA THR A 135 -23.22 -0.62 -22.11
C THR A 135 -23.81 0.75 -22.41
N VAL A 136 -23.57 1.70 -21.51
CA VAL A 136 -23.83 3.12 -21.72
C VAL A 136 -22.74 3.94 -21.01
N ILE A 137 -22.24 4.98 -21.68
CA ILE A 137 -21.33 5.93 -21.06
C ILE A 137 -22.14 6.93 -20.24
N LEU A 138 -21.70 7.27 -19.03
CA LEU A 138 -22.27 8.37 -18.24
C LEU A 138 -22.14 9.67 -19.06
N PRO A 139 -23.28 10.30 -19.51
CA PRO A 139 -23.20 11.47 -20.38
C PRO A 139 -22.82 12.73 -19.63
N HIS A 140 -22.65 13.81 -20.38
CA HIS A 140 -22.63 15.16 -19.81
C HIS A 140 -24.02 15.57 -19.37
N PHE A 141 -24.08 16.22 -18.22
CA PHE A 141 -25.29 16.82 -17.68
C PHE A 141 -25.05 18.30 -17.41
N LYS A 142 -26.07 19.10 -17.56
CA LYS A 142 -26.05 20.48 -17.14
C LYS A 142 -26.10 20.59 -15.60
N ASP A 143 -26.91 19.73 -14.99
CA ASP A 143 -27.12 19.68 -13.54
C ASP A 143 -27.71 18.32 -13.12
N SER A 144 -27.93 18.15 -11.82
CA SER A 144 -28.50 16.94 -11.24
C SER A 144 -29.93 16.63 -11.69
N THR A 145 -30.69 17.63 -12.16
CA THR A 145 -32.03 17.43 -12.69
C THR A 145 -31.99 16.67 -14.00
N GLU A 146 -31.09 17.07 -14.89
CA GLU A 146 -30.89 16.38 -16.15
C GLU A 146 -30.31 14.96 -15.95
N PHE A 147 -29.41 14.80 -14.99
CA PHE A 147 -28.95 13.47 -14.58
C PHE A 147 -30.08 12.56 -14.14
N VAL A 148 -31.00 13.05 -13.28
CA VAL A 148 -32.14 12.27 -12.81
C VAL A 148 -33.06 11.91 -13.97
N ALA A 149 -33.29 12.82 -14.91
CA ALA A 149 -34.11 12.57 -16.11
C ALA A 149 -33.48 11.51 -17.04
N TRP A 150 -32.16 11.37 -17.04
CA TRP A 150 -31.45 10.37 -17.84
C TRP A 150 -31.47 8.95 -17.21
N LEU A 151 -31.58 8.81 -15.90
CA LEU A 151 -31.49 7.52 -15.19
C LEU A 151 -32.30 6.37 -15.81
N PRO A 152 -33.54 6.58 -16.32
CA PRO A 152 -34.29 5.50 -16.99
C PRO A 152 -33.55 4.88 -18.20
N GLN A 153 -32.68 5.63 -18.88
CA GLN A 153 -31.92 5.15 -20.02
C GLN A 153 -30.75 4.20 -19.62
N ALA A 154 -30.30 4.27 -18.36
CA ALA A 154 -29.27 3.41 -17.79
C ALA A 154 -29.81 2.05 -17.30
N ARG A 155 -31.15 1.93 -17.14
CA ARG A 155 -31.76 0.72 -16.61
C ARG A 155 -31.36 -0.51 -17.41
N GLY A 156 -30.94 -1.58 -16.72
CA GLY A 156 -30.54 -2.85 -17.29
C GLY A 156 -29.23 -2.80 -18.11
N LYS A 157 -28.45 -1.73 -18.00
CA LYS A 157 -27.16 -1.59 -18.72
C LYS A 157 -25.98 -1.53 -17.75
N TYR A 158 -24.80 -1.88 -18.23
CA TYR A 158 -23.54 -1.58 -17.58
C TYR A 158 -23.18 -0.11 -17.84
N VAL A 159 -23.02 0.67 -16.77
CA VAL A 159 -22.69 2.10 -16.86
C VAL A 159 -21.19 2.30 -16.77
N LEU A 160 -20.60 2.92 -17.78
CA LEU A 160 -19.19 3.29 -17.84
C LEU A 160 -19.01 4.63 -17.10
N VAL A 161 -18.29 4.62 -15.97
CA VAL A 161 -18.15 5.79 -15.06
C VAL A 161 -16.73 6.34 -14.97
N ALA A 162 -15.89 6.04 -15.94
CA ALA A 162 -14.54 6.56 -16.06
C ALA A 162 -14.27 7.10 -17.47
N PRO A 163 -13.28 7.99 -17.66
CA PRO A 163 -12.92 8.48 -18.99
C PRO A 163 -12.29 7.38 -19.87
N GLY A 164 -12.64 7.35 -21.15
CA GLY A 164 -11.90 6.60 -22.15
C GLY A 164 -10.57 7.29 -22.42
N GLN A 165 -9.45 6.70 -21.98
CA GLN A 165 -8.13 7.30 -22.15
C GLN A 165 -7.77 7.42 -23.65
N PRO A 166 -7.15 8.53 -24.10
CA PRO A 166 -6.71 8.70 -25.49
C PRO A 166 -5.68 7.65 -25.89
N THR A 167 -4.92 7.14 -24.94
CA THR A 167 -4.01 6.01 -25.07
C THR A 167 -3.70 5.43 -23.69
N CYS A 168 -3.46 4.13 -23.64
CA CYS A 168 -2.97 3.41 -22.45
C CYS A 168 -1.44 3.37 -22.36
N ARG A 169 -0.75 3.95 -23.34
CA ARG A 169 0.72 3.95 -23.36
C ARG A 169 1.27 4.74 -22.16
N PRO A 170 2.19 4.13 -21.39
CA PRO A 170 2.79 4.75 -20.22
C PRO A 170 3.44 6.11 -20.53
N THR A 171 3.45 7.00 -19.57
CA THR A 171 4.10 8.33 -19.69
C THR A 171 5.60 8.20 -19.95
N ASP A 172 6.25 7.19 -19.39
CA ASP A 172 7.67 6.92 -19.60
C ASP A 172 7.98 6.64 -21.07
N ASP A 173 7.09 5.90 -21.77
CA ASP A 173 7.22 5.66 -23.22
C ASP A 173 7.11 6.97 -24.01
N TRP A 174 6.22 7.88 -23.59
CA TRP A 174 6.08 9.19 -24.21
C TRP A 174 7.32 10.04 -23.98
N THR A 175 7.86 10.02 -22.75
CA THR A 175 9.10 10.74 -22.41
C THR A 175 10.29 10.23 -23.21
N ALA A 176 10.38 8.92 -23.41
CA ALA A 176 11.52 8.29 -24.09
C ALA A 176 11.45 8.42 -25.63
N ASN A 177 10.25 8.42 -26.25
CA ASN A 177 10.10 8.20 -27.69
C ASN A 177 9.36 9.33 -28.43
N ALA A 178 8.55 10.14 -27.77
CA ALA A 178 7.77 11.17 -28.44
C ALA A 178 8.60 12.43 -28.71
N THR A 179 8.21 13.20 -29.75
CA THR A 179 8.71 14.56 -29.87
C THR A 179 8.18 15.41 -28.72
N PRO A 180 8.92 16.46 -28.29
CA PRO A 180 8.47 17.34 -27.20
C PRO A 180 7.07 17.94 -27.44
N GLU A 181 6.73 18.23 -28.68
CA GLU A 181 5.40 18.74 -29.03
C GLU A 181 4.32 17.67 -28.86
N SER A 182 4.58 16.44 -29.33
CA SER A 182 3.65 15.32 -29.21
C SER A 182 3.42 14.94 -27.74
N ALA A 183 4.46 14.92 -26.92
CA ALA A 183 4.37 14.67 -25.47
C ALA A 183 3.50 15.73 -24.78
N ARG A 184 3.79 17.03 -24.99
CA ARG A 184 2.98 18.13 -24.42
C ARG A 184 1.51 18.07 -24.84
N ARG A 185 1.25 17.75 -26.12
CA ARG A 185 -0.13 17.58 -26.60
C ARG A 185 -0.84 16.44 -25.87
N MET A 186 -0.18 15.32 -25.66
CA MET A 186 -0.76 14.17 -24.93
C MET A 186 -1.05 14.54 -23.48
N ASP A 187 -0.12 15.20 -22.79
CA ASP A 187 -0.33 15.66 -21.41
C ASP A 187 -1.52 16.63 -21.31
N SER A 188 -1.62 17.58 -22.24
CA SER A 188 -2.75 18.50 -22.30
C SER A 188 -4.08 17.78 -22.54
N LEU A 189 -4.10 16.76 -23.40
CA LEU A 189 -5.30 15.95 -23.66
C LEU A 189 -5.72 15.16 -22.40
N ARG A 190 -4.77 14.56 -21.69
CA ARG A 190 -5.06 13.83 -20.44
C ARG A 190 -5.58 14.74 -19.34
N GLN A 191 -5.00 15.93 -19.19
CA GLN A 191 -5.44 16.93 -18.21
C GLN A 191 -6.85 17.44 -18.54
N ALA A 192 -7.11 17.78 -19.81
CA ALA A 192 -8.43 18.23 -20.28
C ALA A 192 -9.50 17.15 -20.05
N LEU A 193 -9.20 15.90 -20.38
CA LEU A 193 -10.09 14.76 -20.14
C LEU A 193 -10.39 14.54 -18.67
N THR A 194 -9.38 14.65 -17.81
CA THR A 194 -9.56 14.54 -16.35
C THR A 194 -10.45 15.65 -15.81
N ALA A 195 -10.23 16.88 -16.24
CA ALA A 195 -11.03 18.02 -15.82
C ALA A 195 -12.48 17.92 -16.31
N GLU A 196 -12.67 17.54 -17.56
CA GLU A 196 -13.98 17.32 -18.18
C GLU A 196 -14.76 16.22 -17.44
N TRP A 197 -14.09 15.09 -17.14
CA TRP A 197 -14.74 13.99 -16.46
C TRP A 197 -15.11 14.33 -15.00
N ARG A 198 -14.27 15.10 -14.32
CA ARG A 198 -14.59 15.63 -12.99
C ARG A 198 -15.84 16.49 -13.04
N ALA A 199 -15.93 17.44 -13.97
CA ALA A 199 -17.11 18.27 -14.15
C ALA A 199 -18.37 17.45 -14.45
N ARG A 200 -18.25 16.37 -15.24
CA ARG A 200 -19.33 15.43 -15.55
C ARG A 200 -19.89 14.75 -14.29
N ILE A 201 -19.00 14.30 -13.41
CA ILE A 201 -19.41 13.70 -12.12
C ILE A 201 -20.02 14.74 -11.19
N GLU A 202 -19.38 15.92 -11.05
CA GLU A 202 -19.89 17.01 -10.21
C GLU A 202 -21.30 17.45 -10.63
N ALA A 203 -21.59 17.52 -11.94
CA ALA A 203 -22.90 17.87 -12.47
C ALA A 203 -24.02 16.87 -12.07
N THR A 204 -23.68 15.62 -11.74
CA THR A 204 -24.66 14.66 -11.21
C THR A 204 -25.17 15.05 -9.82
N GLY A 205 -24.42 15.86 -9.07
CA GLY A 205 -24.64 16.14 -7.65
C GLY A 205 -24.22 15.01 -6.71
N TYR A 206 -23.52 14.00 -7.22
CA TYR A 206 -23.01 12.84 -6.47
C TYR A 206 -21.48 12.74 -6.59
N SER A 207 -20.88 11.91 -5.76
CA SER A 207 -19.44 11.64 -5.77
C SER A 207 -19.16 10.20 -6.23
N LEU A 208 -18.09 9.98 -6.96
CA LEU A 208 -17.52 8.63 -7.14
C LEU A 208 -16.85 8.13 -5.87
N ALA A 209 -16.41 9.08 -5.02
CA ALA A 209 -15.78 8.75 -3.77
C ALA A 209 -16.82 8.40 -2.69
N LEU A 210 -16.36 7.63 -1.80
CA LEU A 210 -16.78 7.24 -0.46
C LEU A 210 -18.00 7.97 0.12
N GLY A 211 -19.00 7.22 0.54
CA GLY A 211 -19.99 7.66 1.50
C GLY A 211 -21.37 7.98 0.93
N THR A 212 -22.12 8.74 1.71
CA THR A 212 -23.56 8.98 1.60
C THR A 212 -24.05 9.73 0.34
N GLY A 213 -23.19 10.07 -0.56
CA GLY A 213 -23.49 10.71 -1.84
C GLY A 213 -22.94 9.93 -3.03
N SER A 214 -22.80 8.60 -2.90
CA SER A 214 -22.22 7.75 -3.94
C SER A 214 -23.06 7.74 -5.21
N LEU A 215 -22.43 8.08 -6.33
CA LEU A 215 -23.02 7.94 -7.67
C LEU A 215 -23.44 6.48 -7.93
N GLY A 216 -22.62 5.51 -7.46
CA GLY A 216 -22.91 4.09 -7.60
C GLY A 216 -24.26 3.71 -7.01
N LEU A 217 -24.53 4.04 -5.75
CA LEU A 217 -25.80 3.79 -5.09
C LEU A 217 -26.99 4.43 -5.84
N ARG A 218 -26.78 5.62 -6.41
CA ARG A 218 -27.85 6.29 -7.17
C ARG A 218 -28.16 5.59 -8.49
N LEU A 219 -27.13 5.10 -9.17
CA LEU A 219 -27.25 4.29 -10.39
C LEU A 219 -27.88 2.94 -10.08
N GLU A 220 -27.49 2.27 -8.99
CA GLU A 220 -28.09 1.03 -8.51
C GLU A 220 -29.59 1.17 -8.30
N GLN A 221 -30.04 2.25 -7.66
CA GLN A 221 -31.48 2.55 -7.46
C GLN A 221 -32.24 2.73 -8.77
N ALA A 222 -31.55 3.11 -9.85
CA ALA A 222 -32.16 3.20 -11.18
C ALA A 222 -32.28 1.82 -11.87
N GLY A 223 -31.74 0.76 -11.28
CA GLY A 223 -31.83 -0.61 -11.78
C GLY A 223 -30.85 -0.91 -12.91
N ILE A 224 -29.63 -0.42 -12.82
CA ILE A 224 -28.54 -0.75 -13.75
C ILE A 224 -28.14 -2.23 -13.64
N ALA A 225 -27.46 -2.78 -14.64
CA ALA A 225 -26.88 -4.12 -14.58
C ALA A 225 -25.57 -4.15 -13.78
N GLY A 226 -24.85 -3.05 -13.72
CA GLY A 226 -23.62 -2.88 -12.96
C GLY A 226 -22.81 -1.65 -13.37
N ILE A 227 -21.75 -1.40 -12.65
CA ILE A 227 -20.81 -0.30 -12.89
C ILE A 227 -19.51 -0.85 -13.46
N VAL A 228 -18.99 -0.16 -14.47
CA VAL A 228 -17.66 -0.44 -15.04
C VAL A 228 -16.83 0.83 -14.95
N THR A 229 -15.70 0.71 -14.28
CA THR A 229 -14.73 1.80 -14.13
C THR A 229 -13.34 1.40 -14.62
N SER A 230 -12.43 2.34 -14.69
CA SER A 230 -11.01 2.13 -14.93
C SER A 230 -10.21 3.23 -14.26
N ARG A 231 -9.20 2.84 -13.48
CA ARG A 231 -8.27 3.78 -12.84
C ARG A 231 -6.84 3.34 -13.14
N PRO A 232 -6.39 3.50 -14.41
CA PRO A 232 -5.10 3.02 -14.83
C PRO A 232 -3.97 3.77 -14.13
N THR A 233 -2.91 3.06 -13.83
CA THR A 233 -1.62 3.61 -13.46
C THR A 233 -0.74 3.80 -14.69
N ASN A 234 0.54 4.16 -14.50
CA ASN A 234 1.49 4.32 -15.59
C ASN A 234 2.10 2.98 -16.07
N GLY A 235 1.36 1.87 -15.98
CA GLY A 235 1.79 0.51 -16.36
C GLY A 235 0.79 -0.18 -17.30
N TRP A 236 1.25 -1.06 -18.19
CA TRP A 236 0.41 -1.88 -19.04
C TRP A 236 -0.40 -2.89 -18.23
N GLY A 237 -1.71 -2.94 -18.44
CA GLY A 237 -2.61 -3.83 -17.73
C GLY A 237 -2.72 -3.55 -16.23
N THR A 238 -2.18 -2.43 -15.74
CA THR A 238 -2.17 -2.07 -14.32
C THR A 238 -3.21 -1.01 -14.03
N PHE A 239 -4.02 -1.25 -13.00
CA PHE A 239 -5.06 -0.33 -12.56
C PHE A 239 -5.29 -0.45 -11.06
N GLN A 240 -5.68 0.66 -10.45
CA GLN A 240 -6.01 0.70 -9.04
C GLN A 240 -7.44 0.20 -8.80
N VAL A 241 -7.63 -0.44 -7.66
CA VAL A 241 -8.92 -0.98 -7.24
C VAL A 241 -9.24 -0.47 -5.84
N PHE A 242 -10.39 0.17 -5.71
CA PHE A 242 -10.91 0.70 -4.46
C PHE A 242 -12.27 0.07 -4.14
N GLU A 243 -12.99 0.66 -3.20
CA GLU A 243 -14.28 0.20 -2.74
C GLU A 243 -15.45 0.63 -3.61
N THR A 244 -16.55 -0.08 -3.44
CA THR A 244 -17.90 0.40 -3.76
C THR A 244 -18.84 0.28 -2.56
N TYR A 245 -19.94 1.02 -2.60
CA TYR A 245 -21.00 0.97 -1.60
C TYR A 245 -22.29 0.35 -2.15
N ASP A 246 -22.27 -0.11 -3.40
CA ASP A 246 -23.36 -0.82 -4.02
C ASP A 246 -23.66 -2.13 -3.28
N THR A 247 -24.93 -2.51 -3.23
CA THR A 247 -25.38 -3.69 -2.49
C THR A 247 -26.12 -4.71 -3.37
N ILE A 248 -26.46 -4.32 -4.59
CA ILE A 248 -27.22 -5.12 -5.56
C ILE A 248 -26.49 -5.15 -6.90
N ALA A 249 -26.12 -3.98 -7.44
CA ALA A 249 -25.45 -3.86 -8.72
C ALA A 249 -23.94 -4.05 -8.57
N PRO A 250 -23.31 -5.04 -9.27
CA PRO A 250 -21.89 -5.25 -9.18
C PRO A 250 -21.11 -4.08 -9.77
N ALA A 251 -19.93 -3.82 -9.20
CA ALA A 251 -18.99 -2.82 -9.68
C ALA A 251 -17.64 -3.46 -9.98
N VAL A 252 -17.11 -3.22 -11.19
CA VAL A 252 -15.85 -3.78 -11.66
C VAL A 252 -14.92 -2.69 -12.19
N ALA A 253 -13.62 -2.90 -12.04
CA ALA A 253 -12.58 -2.13 -12.71
C ALA A 253 -11.98 -2.98 -13.85
N LEU A 254 -11.78 -2.38 -15.02
CA LEU A 254 -11.08 -2.99 -16.15
C LEU A 254 -9.72 -2.33 -16.36
N SER A 255 -8.80 -3.06 -16.99
CA SER A 255 -7.56 -2.47 -17.50
C SER A 255 -7.86 -1.31 -18.46
N CYS A 256 -6.89 -0.40 -18.60
CA CYS A 256 -7.02 0.72 -19.52
C CYS A 256 -7.38 0.27 -20.93
N GLU A 257 -6.73 -0.80 -21.39
CA GLU A 257 -6.85 -1.35 -22.75
C GLU A 257 -8.25 -1.88 -23.00
N ASP A 258 -8.77 -2.68 -22.08
CA ASP A 258 -10.07 -3.33 -22.24
C ASP A 258 -11.22 -2.36 -21.94
N TYR A 259 -11.05 -1.48 -20.96
CA TYR A 259 -12.00 -0.38 -20.74
C TYR A 259 -12.10 0.52 -21.97
N GLY A 260 -10.94 0.94 -22.53
CA GLY A 260 -10.88 1.77 -23.72
C GLY A 260 -11.51 1.10 -24.94
N LEU A 261 -11.38 -0.22 -25.09
CA LEU A 261 -12.08 -0.99 -26.13
C LEU A 261 -13.60 -0.88 -25.97
N VAL A 262 -14.10 -1.19 -24.77
CA VAL A 262 -15.55 -1.12 -24.47
C VAL A 262 -16.08 0.30 -24.63
N TYR A 263 -15.33 1.30 -24.13
CA TYR A 263 -15.69 2.71 -24.23
C TYR A 263 -15.87 3.14 -25.69
N ARG A 264 -14.88 2.91 -26.56
CA ARG A 264 -14.95 3.28 -27.99
C ARG A 264 -16.07 2.55 -28.72
N LEU A 265 -16.29 1.26 -28.45
CA LEU A 265 -17.42 0.53 -29.04
C LEU A 265 -18.76 1.13 -28.62
N THR A 266 -18.88 1.60 -27.36
CA THR A 266 -20.11 2.26 -26.88
C THR A 266 -20.28 3.64 -27.51
N GLU A 267 -19.22 4.43 -27.56
CA GLU A 267 -19.19 5.78 -28.15
C GLU A 267 -19.55 5.75 -29.64
N ASP A 268 -19.02 4.78 -30.39
CA ASP A 268 -19.29 4.56 -31.82
C ASP A 268 -20.64 3.88 -32.09
N ASN A 269 -21.50 3.70 -31.09
CA ASN A 269 -22.80 3.02 -31.21
C ASN A 269 -22.70 1.61 -31.81
N ARG A 270 -21.63 0.86 -31.48
CA ARG A 270 -21.44 -0.54 -31.92
C ARG A 270 -22.19 -1.53 -31.04
N HIS A 271 -22.95 -1.04 -30.05
CA HIS A 271 -23.80 -1.81 -29.15
C HIS A 271 -23.07 -2.98 -28.45
N PRO A 272 -21.91 -2.72 -27.80
CA PRO A 272 -21.19 -3.79 -27.13
C PRO A 272 -22.04 -4.40 -26.03
N GLN A 273 -21.92 -5.73 -25.87
CA GLN A 273 -22.51 -6.47 -24.78
C GLN A 273 -21.44 -7.12 -23.93
N LEU A 274 -21.54 -6.90 -22.64
CA LEU A 274 -20.69 -7.54 -21.65
C LEU A 274 -21.46 -8.66 -20.98
N ARG A 275 -20.78 -9.80 -20.77
CA ARG A 275 -21.25 -10.89 -19.92
C ARG A 275 -20.35 -10.92 -18.69
N MET A 276 -20.95 -10.86 -17.50
CA MET A 276 -20.25 -10.95 -16.24
C MET A 276 -20.80 -12.10 -15.39
N ASN A 277 -19.86 -12.90 -14.83
CA ASN A 277 -20.13 -13.87 -13.79
C ASN A 277 -19.18 -13.56 -12.63
N LEU A 278 -19.75 -13.02 -11.58
CA LEU A 278 -19.01 -12.43 -10.46
C LEU A 278 -19.45 -13.08 -9.17
N GLU A 279 -18.51 -13.75 -8.51
CA GLU A 279 -18.79 -14.36 -7.21
C GLU A 279 -18.30 -13.47 -6.09
N ALA A 280 -19.19 -13.09 -5.20
CA ALA A 280 -18.90 -12.37 -3.97
C ALA A 280 -19.96 -12.62 -2.93
N GLU A 281 -19.56 -12.51 -1.67
CA GLU A 281 -20.46 -12.65 -0.52
C GLU A 281 -20.34 -11.44 0.40
N LEU A 282 -21.46 -10.76 0.61
CA LEU A 282 -21.59 -9.69 1.61
C LEU A 282 -21.87 -10.34 2.97
N LEU A 283 -20.91 -10.28 3.90
CA LEU A 283 -20.94 -10.99 5.19
C LEU A 283 -21.59 -10.19 6.34
N GLY A 284 -22.13 -9.00 6.05
CA GLY A 284 -22.61 -8.09 7.09
C GLY A 284 -21.46 -7.48 7.90
N GLU A 285 -21.75 -7.05 9.13
CA GLU A 285 -20.74 -6.47 10.03
C GLU A 285 -19.84 -7.59 10.59
N GLN A 286 -18.53 -7.43 10.41
CA GLN A 286 -17.51 -8.36 10.91
C GLN A 286 -16.62 -7.66 11.95
N PRO A 287 -16.16 -8.38 12.99
CA PRO A 287 -15.20 -7.81 13.93
C PRO A 287 -13.87 -7.52 13.22
N VAL A 288 -13.26 -6.38 13.56
CA VAL A 288 -11.93 -5.97 13.10
C VAL A 288 -11.02 -5.71 14.28
N ALA A 289 -9.73 -6.05 14.12
CA ALA A 289 -8.75 -5.99 15.18
C ALA A 289 -7.36 -5.64 14.64
N ASN A 290 -6.59 -4.88 15.41
CA ASN A 290 -5.15 -4.76 15.22
C ASN A 290 -4.44 -5.98 15.82
N THR A 291 -3.29 -6.37 15.27
CA THR A 291 -2.40 -7.33 15.96
C THR A 291 -1.27 -6.57 16.65
N ILE A 292 -1.16 -6.73 17.97
CA ILE A 292 -0.14 -6.09 18.78
C ILE A 292 0.79 -7.17 19.35
N ALA A 293 2.08 -7.09 18.99
CA ALA A 293 3.13 -7.94 19.56
C ALA A 293 3.99 -7.14 20.54
N THR A 294 4.48 -7.79 21.61
CA THR A 294 5.13 -7.10 22.75
C THR A 294 6.38 -7.83 23.22
N ILE A 295 7.49 -7.10 23.30
CA ILE A 295 8.67 -7.47 24.09
C ILE A 295 8.67 -6.55 25.31
N PRO A 296 8.39 -7.08 26.52
CA PRO A 296 8.21 -6.23 27.71
C PRO A 296 9.52 -5.59 28.16
N GLY A 297 9.44 -4.33 28.52
CA GLY A 297 10.55 -3.59 29.10
C GLY A 297 10.96 -4.10 30.50
N SER A 298 12.24 -4.01 30.81
CA SER A 298 12.79 -4.45 32.11
C SER A 298 12.77 -3.36 33.18
N LYS A 299 13.09 -2.11 32.80
CA LYS A 299 13.20 -0.98 33.75
C LYS A 299 12.13 0.10 33.56
N ARG A 300 11.88 0.47 32.28
CA ARG A 300 10.96 1.54 31.88
C ARG A 300 9.74 0.94 31.16
N LYS A 301 8.99 0.11 31.88
CA LYS A 301 7.92 -0.72 31.31
C LYS A 301 6.76 0.09 30.68
N ASN A 302 6.57 1.33 31.15
CA ASN A 302 5.51 2.24 30.67
C ASN A 302 6.04 3.28 29.68
N GLU A 303 7.25 3.08 29.17
CA GLU A 303 7.80 3.80 28.05
C GLU A 303 7.92 2.85 26.86
N TYR A 304 7.56 3.31 25.66
CA TYR A 304 7.30 2.44 24.52
C TYR A 304 8.12 2.85 23.29
N VAL A 305 8.59 1.86 22.56
CA VAL A 305 9.05 2.01 21.17
C VAL A 305 8.09 1.22 20.31
N ILE A 306 7.55 1.81 19.24
CA ILE A 306 6.60 1.15 18.34
C ILE A 306 7.24 0.96 16.96
N LEU A 307 7.25 -0.29 16.49
CA LEU A 307 7.46 -0.67 15.10
C LEU A 307 6.10 -0.80 14.44
N SER A 308 5.87 -0.11 13.34
CA SER A 308 4.54 0.16 12.81
C SER A 308 4.42 -0.08 11.33
N ALA A 309 3.42 -0.86 10.94
CA ALA A 309 2.97 -1.06 9.57
C ALA A 309 1.50 -1.51 9.57
N HIS A 310 0.73 -1.20 8.53
CA HIS A 310 -0.61 -1.78 8.41
C HIS A 310 -0.57 -3.20 7.82
N LEU A 311 -1.57 -3.98 8.17
CA LEU A 311 -1.74 -5.37 7.73
C LEU A 311 -2.77 -5.49 6.60
N ASP A 312 -3.81 -4.68 6.64
CA ASP A 312 -4.82 -4.69 5.59
C ASP A 312 -4.25 -4.25 4.24
N ALA A 313 -4.95 -4.57 3.18
CA ALA A 313 -4.58 -4.24 1.81
C ALA A 313 -5.83 -4.24 0.93
N TRP A 314 -5.79 -3.53 -0.17
CA TRP A 314 -6.80 -3.64 -1.21
C TRP A 314 -6.79 -5.03 -1.85
N ASP A 315 -7.99 -5.51 -2.22
CA ASP A 315 -8.26 -6.90 -2.61
C ASP A 315 -8.18 -7.12 -4.14
N ALA A 316 -7.30 -6.42 -4.84
CA ALA A 316 -7.11 -6.68 -6.27
C ALA A 316 -5.96 -7.65 -6.55
N ALA A 317 -5.02 -7.71 -5.62
CA ALA A 317 -3.87 -8.60 -5.59
C ALA A 317 -3.62 -9.05 -4.15
N SER A 318 -2.41 -9.50 -3.82
CA SER A 318 -2.11 -9.97 -2.47
C SER A 318 -1.64 -8.88 -1.49
N GLY A 319 -1.54 -7.62 -1.91
CA GLY A 319 -1.06 -6.52 -1.05
C GLY A 319 0.37 -6.77 -0.56
N ALA A 320 1.26 -7.18 -1.46
CA ALA A 320 2.60 -7.61 -1.08
C ALA A 320 3.49 -6.43 -0.69
N ASN A 321 3.41 -5.33 -1.43
CA ASN A 321 4.15 -4.11 -1.17
C ASN A 321 3.35 -3.09 -0.37
N ASP A 322 2.03 -3.09 -0.51
CA ASP A 322 1.10 -2.22 0.18
C ASP A 322 0.12 -3.03 1.08
N ASN A 323 0.43 -3.25 2.39
CA ASN A 323 1.71 -2.99 3.05
C ASN A 323 2.25 -4.28 3.69
N GLY A 324 2.21 -5.38 2.93
CA GLY A 324 2.79 -6.66 3.37
C GLY A 324 4.30 -6.57 3.60
N ALA A 325 5.02 -5.78 2.79
CA ALA A 325 6.44 -5.50 2.96
C ALA A 325 6.73 -4.90 4.34
N GLY A 326 6.02 -3.85 4.73
CA GLY A 326 6.14 -3.24 6.05
C GLY A 326 5.81 -4.24 7.17
N THR A 327 4.75 -5.04 7.02
CA THR A 327 4.40 -6.11 7.97
C THR A 327 5.57 -7.08 8.15
N LEU A 328 6.23 -7.55 7.08
CA LEU A 328 7.38 -8.46 7.16
C LEU A 328 8.59 -7.81 7.84
N ILE A 329 8.88 -6.56 7.52
CA ILE A 329 9.96 -5.78 8.14
C ILE A 329 9.78 -5.74 9.65
N MET A 330 8.55 -5.41 10.14
CA MET A 330 8.26 -5.34 11.58
C MET A 330 8.36 -6.71 12.24
N MET A 331 7.87 -7.77 11.58
CA MET A 331 7.99 -9.15 12.09
C MET A 331 9.46 -9.56 12.26
N GLU A 332 10.28 -9.36 11.25
CA GLU A 332 11.70 -9.70 11.30
C GLU A 332 12.46 -8.85 12.33
N ALA A 333 12.20 -7.55 12.41
CA ALA A 333 12.80 -6.68 13.41
C ALA A 333 12.48 -7.17 14.84
N MET A 334 11.22 -7.53 15.11
CA MET A 334 10.81 -8.08 16.40
C MET A 334 11.46 -9.44 16.70
N ARG A 335 11.58 -10.32 15.70
CA ARG A 335 12.26 -11.62 15.83
C ARG A 335 13.75 -11.43 16.17
N ILE A 336 14.43 -10.52 15.47
CA ILE A 336 15.84 -10.16 15.72
C ILE A 336 15.99 -9.62 17.15
N LEU A 337 15.18 -8.65 17.53
CA LEU A 337 15.20 -8.04 18.86
C LEU A 337 14.94 -9.07 19.97
N LYS A 338 13.94 -9.93 19.81
CA LYS A 338 13.67 -10.99 20.79
C LYS A 338 14.87 -11.90 21.02
N ARG A 339 15.62 -12.21 19.95
CA ARG A 339 16.79 -13.09 20.02
C ARG A 339 18.02 -12.42 20.61
N VAL A 340 18.19 -11.11 20.34
CA VAL A 340 19.41 -10.35 20.70
C VAL A 340 19.24 -9.54 21.97
N LEU A 341 18.06 -8.98 22.19
CA LEU A 341 17.69 -8.08 23.28
C LEU A 341 16.37 -8.52 23.94
N PRO A 342 16.31 -9.71 24.59
CA PRO A 342 15.05 -10.22 25.13
C PRO A 342 14.49 -9.41 26.31
N HIS A 343 15.29 -8.52 26.89
CA HIS A 343 14.94 -7.69 28.05
C HIS A 343 15.35 -6.21 27.83
N PRO A 344 14.74 -5.50 26.85
CA PRO A 344 15.03 -4.09 26.60
C PRO A 344 14.69 -3.24 27.83
N GLN A 345 15.22 -2.05 27.95
CA GLN A 345 14.84 -1.14 29.06
C GLN A 345 13.40 -0.67 28.91
N ARG A 346 12.98 -0.26 27.69
CA ARG A 346 11.61 0.12 27.36
C ARG A 346 10.86 -1.03 26.70
N THR A 347 9.54 -1.01 26.81
CA THR A 347 8.68 -1.96 26.11
C THR A 347 8.71 -1.69 24.61
N ILE A 348 8.99 -2.73 23.81
CA ILE A 348 8.94 -2.64 22.34
C ILE A 348 7.64 -3.31 21.87
N LEU A 349 6.85 -2.56 21.09
CA LEU A 349 5.62 -3.02 20.48
C LEU A 349 5.81 -3.14 18.97
N ALA A 350 5.20 -4.14 18.35
CA ALA A 350 4.86 -4.08 16.92
C ALA A 350 3.36 -3.88 16.79
N GLY A 351 2.97 -2.81 16.11
CA GLY A 351 1.59 -2.51 15.74
C GLY A 351 1.36 -2.88 14.28
N HIS A 352 0.56 -3.93 14.04
CA HIS A 352 0.05 -4.28 12.72
C HIS A 352 -1.38 -3.78 12.64
N TRP A 353 -1.52 -2.61 12.05
CA TRP A 353 -2.79 -1.91 12.01
C TRP A 353 -3.71 -2.49 10.94
N THR A 354 -5.01 -2.30 11.10
CA THR A 354 -6.01 -2.69 10.11
C THR A 354 -7.01 -1.56 9.87
N GLY A 355 -7.53 -1.48 8.67
CA GLY A 355 -8.36 -0.35 8.26
C GLY A 355 -7.56 0.93 8.01
N GLU A 356 -6.27 0.81 7.75
CA GLU A 356 -5.44 1.93 7.32
C GLU A 356 -6.00 2.52 6.03
N GLU A 357 -6.22 1.67 5.02
CA GLU A 357 -6.74 1.94 3.70
C GLU A 357 -8.14 2.61 3.71
N GLN A 358 -8.85 2.49 4.82
CA GLN A 358 -10.15 3.10 5.02
C GLN A 358 -10.10 4.33 5.93
N GLY A 359 -8.90 4.89 6.12
CA GLY A 359 -8.67 6.14 6.83
C GLY A 359 -8.06 5.96 8.22
N LEU A 360 -7.03 5.14 8.35
CA LEU A 360 -6.23 4.94 9.57
C LEU A 360 -7.06 4.43 10.76
N VAL A 361 -8.08 3.57 10.50
CA VAL A 361 -9.11 3.25 11.50
C VAL A 361 -8.52 2.58 12.73
N GLY A 362 -7.65 1.57 12.50
CA GLY A 362 -7.08 0.78 13.58
C GLY A 362 -6.06 1.53 14.42
N SER A 363 -5.16 2.29 13.79
CA SER A 363 -4.15 3.08 14.51
C SER A 363 -4.78 4.25 15.27
N ARG A 364 -5.80 4.90 14.71
CA ARG A 364 -6.59 5.92 15.43
C ARG A 364 -7.28 5.32 16.64
N ALA A 365 -7.98 4.19 16.45
CA ALA A 365 -8.63 3.50 17.56
C ALA A 365 -7.65 3.12 18.67
N PHE A 366 -6.48 2.58 18.30
CA PHE A 366 -5.45 2.25 19.27
C PHE A 366 -4.93 3.48 20.03
N SER A 367 -4.66 4.57 19.32
CA SER A 367 -4.18 5.81 19.96
C SER A 367 -5.21 6.46 20.91
N GLU A 368 -6.51 6.27 20.62
CA GLU A 368 -7.61 6.70 21.50
C GLU A 368 -7.82 5.79 22.71
N ASP A 369 -7.72 4.47 22.50
CA ASP A 369 -7.98 3.45 23.52
C ASP A 369 -6.78 3.29 24.50
N HIS A 370 -5.55 3.69 24.06
CA HIS A 370 -4.29 3.58 24.80
C HIS A 370 -3.56 4.91 24.99
N PRO A 371 -4.19 5.91 25.64
CA PRO A 371 -3.55 7.20 25.87
C PRO A 371 -2.27 7.10 26.71
N GLU A 372 -2.15 6.06 27.57
CA GLU A 372 -0.93 5.76 28.32
C GLU A 372 0.24 5.37 27.40
N VAL A 373 -0.02 4.63 26.31
CA VAL A 373 1.01 4.28 25.32
C VAL A 373 1.44 5.53 24.55
N VAL A 374 0.50 6.35 24.11
CA VAL A 374 0.79 7.62 23.42
C VAL A 374 1.61 8.55 24.31
N LYS A 375 1.24 8.68 25.58
CA LYS A 375 1.98 9.49 26.56
C LYS A 375 3.38 8.95 26.84
N GLY A 376 3.53 7.63 26.93
CA GLY A 376 4.81 6.95 27.17
C GLY A 376 5.62 6.64 25.91
N LEU A 377 5.20 7.09 24.72
CA LEU A 377 5.87 6.77 23.47
C LEU A 377 7.24 7.45 23.37
N GLN A 378 8.31 6.67 23.42
CA GLN A 378 9.67 7.15 23.18
C GLN A 378 9.88 7.44 21.70
N PHE A 379 9.48 6.51 20.82
CA PHE A 379 9.55 6.69 19.38
C PHE A 379 8.68 5.66 18.63
N MET A 380 8.13 6.05 17.48
CA MET A 380 7.43 5.16 16.56
C MET A 380 8.04 5.28 15.16
N PHE A 381 8.43 4.12 14.62
CA PHE A 381 8.91 3.97 13.25
C PHE A 381 7.81 3.35 12.40
N ASN A 382 7.21 4.12 11.49
CA ASN A 382 6.14 3.67 10.61
C ASN A 382 6.66 3.43 9.20
N HIS A 383 6.48 2.22 8.68
CA HIS A 383 6.85 1.84 7.31
C HIS A 383 5.60 1.58 6.47
N ASP A 384 5.49 2.31 5.35
CA ASP A 384 4.31 2.25 4.49
C ASP A 384 4.61 2.81 3.08
N LEU A 385 5.72 2.36 2.47
CA LEU A 385 6.13 2.80 1.14
C LEU A 385 6.86 1.68 0.37
N GLY A 386 6.25 0.51 0.31
CA GLY A 386 6.67 -0.59 -0.56
C GLY A 386 7.90 -1.35 -0.06
N THR A 387 8.55 -2.05 -0.97
CA THR A 387 9.60 -3.03 -0.70
C THR A 387 11.02 -2.46 -0.62
N GLY A 388 11.23 -1.23 -1.10
CA GLY A 388 12.56 -0.68 -1.28
C GLY A 388 13.22 -0.28 0.03
N ARG A 389 14.56 -0.27 0.05
CA ARG A 389 15.32 0.15 1.24
C ARG A 389 14.87 1.50 1.75
N VAL A 390 14.72 1.58 3.05
CA VAL A 390 14.52 2.85 3.73
C VAL A 390 15.71 3.77 3.41
N ASN A 391 15.43 4.83 2.68
CA ASN A 391 16.42 5.82 2.25
C ASN A 391 16.15 7.22 2.79
N ARG A 392 15.05 7.38 3.54
CA ARG A 392 14.62 8.67 4.10
C ARG A 392 13.84 8.45 5.40
N ILE A 393 13.97 9.37 6.32
CA ILE A 393 13.07 9.49 7.48
C ILE A 393 12.55 10.92 7.51
N HIS A 394 11.22 11.03 7.50
CA HIS A 394 10.54 12.32 7.50
C HIS A 394 10.46 12.87 8.92
N GLY A 395 10.76 14.16 9.10
CA GLY A 395 10.57 14.82 10.38
C GLY A 395 9.09 14.93 10.78
N ALA A 396 8.86 15.05 12.09
CA ALA A 396 7.52 15.06 12.68
C ALA A 396 7.18 16.35 13.44
N GLY A 397 7.94 17.42 13.21
CA GLY A 397 7.75 18.70 13.89
C GLY A 397 8.20 18.73 15.37
N LEU A 398 9.00 17.74 15.81
CA LEU A 398 9.47 17.58 17.19
C LEU A 398 11.00 17.70 17.23
N PRO A 399 11.58 18.86 17.64
CA PRO A 399 13.03 19.10 17.59
C PRO A 399 13.86 18.11 18.42
N ASP A 400 13.39 17.76 19.61
CA ASP A 400 14.09 16.83 20.48
C ASP A 400 14.10 15.40 19.91
N ALA A 401 12.98 14.97 19.34
CA ALA A 401 12.91 13.68 18.63
C ALA A 401 13.88 13.64 17.44
N ALA A 402 14.03 14.75 16.73
CA ALA A 402 14.97 14.88 15.63
C ALA A 402 16.42 14.74 16.09
N ALA A 403 16.79 15.43 17.18
CA ALA A 403 18.13 15.37 17.74
C ALA A 403 18.50 13.95 18.21
N HIS A 404 17.57 13.26 18.88
CA HIS A 404 17.77 11.88 19.31
C HIS A 404 17.93 10.93 18.10
N LEU A 405 17.10 11.05 17.08
CA LEU A 405 17.20 10.21 15.87
C LEU A 405 18.53 10.41 15.13
N GLU A 406 19.01 11.66 14.99
CA GLU A 406 20.33 11.93 14.42
C GLU A 406 21.44 11.25 15.21
N GLN A 407 21.37 11.32 16.54
CA GLN A 407 22.33 10.65 17.41
C GLN A 407 22.29 9.12 17.25
N TRP A 408 21.10 8.51 17.17
CA TRP A 408 20.96 7.06 16.97
C TRP A 408 21.50 6.64 15.60
N LEU A 409 21.14 7.35 14.53
CA LEU A 409 21.64 7.09 13.17
C LEU A 409 23.17 7.15 13.11
N SER A 410 23.80 8.11 13.82
CA SER A 410 25.27 8.26 13.83
C SER A 410 26.03 7.08 14.47
N ARG A 411 25.35 6.24 15.26
CA ARG A 411 25.91 5.06 15.91
C ARG A 411 25.77 3.78 15.08
N LEU A 412 24.91 3.80 14.06
CA LEU A 412 24.66 2.65 13.20
C LEU A 412 25.89 2.37 12.29
N PRO A 413 25.96 1.18 11.66
CA PRO A 413 26.94 0.89 10.63
C PRO A 413 26.93 1.92 9.50
N ALA A 414 28.12 2.22 8.93
CA ALA A 414 28.28 3.24 7.89
C ALA A 414 27.33 3.07 6.71
N VAL A 415 27.03 1.82 6.33
CA VAL A 415 26.09 1.51 5.24
C VAL A 415 24.71 2.13 5.48
N PHE A 416 24.19 2.16 6.71
CA PHE A 416 22.91 2.80 7.02
C PHE A 416 23.03 4.31 7.15
N GLN A 417 24.17 4.82 7.66
CA GLN A 417 24.40 6.27 7.72
C GLN A 417 24.46 6.90 6.32
N GLU A 418 25.02 6.17 5.34
CA GLU A 418 25.11 6.61 3.95
C GLU A 418 23.78 6.43 3.19
N GLN A 419 23.02 5.40 3.55
CA GLN A 419 21.75 5.05 2.90
C GLN A 419 20.61 5.97 3.31
N VAL A 420 20.51 6.30 4.61
CA VAL A 420 19.33 6.97 5.19
C VAL A 420 19.56 8.48 5.29
N LYS A 421 18.78 9.24 4.53
CA LYS A 421 18.70 10.69 4.67
C LYS A 421 17.62 11.05 5.68
N PHE A 422 18.01 11.63 6.80
CA PHE A 422 17.06 12.22 7.74
C PHE A 422 16.78 13.69 7.39
N GLU A 423 15.53 14.10 7.44
CA GLU A 423 15.08 15.44 7.03
C GLU A 423 15.04 16.45 8.21
N GLY A 424 15.64 16.10 9.35
CA GLY A 424 15.67 16.95 10.54
C GLY A 424 14.29 17.04 11.21
N THR A 425 14.02 18.16 11.88
CA THR A 425 12.75 18.37 12.59
C THR A 425 11.53 18.25 11.70
N GLY A 426 11.60 18.69 10.44
CA GLY A 426 10.51 18.63 9.48
C GLY A 426 9.26 19.39 9.92
N GLN A 427 8.12 19.00 9.36
CA GLN A 427 6.80 19.50 9.70
C GLN A 427 5.95 18.39 10.33
N PRO A 428 4.95 18.72 11.16
CA PRO A 428 3.98 17.74 11.64
C PRO A 428 3.29 17.04 10.49
N SER A 429 3.11 15.72 10.59
CA SER A 429 2.47 14.92 9.55
C SER A 429 0.97 15.17 9.48
N GLY A 430 0.47 15.47 8.27
CA GLY A 430 -0.95 15.68 8.01
C GLY A 430 -1.80 14.42 7.89
N GLY A 431 -1.21 13.22 7.94
CA GLY A 431 -1.99 11.98 7.97
C GLY A 431 -1.97 11.15 6.68
N SER A 432 -0.80 10.85 6.18
CA SER A 432 -0.65 9.94 5.02
C SER A 432 -0.56 8.46 5.40
N SER A 433 -0.38 8.12 6.68
CA SER A 433 -0.29 6.75 7.19
C SER A 433 -0.38 6.72 8.74
N ASP A 434 -0.25 5.54 9.33
CA ASP A 434 -0.54 5.19 10.74
C ASP A 434 0.29 5.92 11.82
N HIS A 435 1.37 6.63 11.46
CA HIS A 435 2.10 7.52 12.39
C HIS A 435 1.29 8.78 12.74
N ALA A 436 0.39 9.21 11.86
CA ALA A 436 -0.32 10.47 11.99
C ALA A 436 -1.24 10.56 13.22
N PRO A 437 -2.00 9.51 13.61
CA PRO A 437 -2.81 9.53 14.84
C PRO A 437 -2.01 9.72 16.12
N PHE A 438 -0.74 9.36 16.12
CA PHE A 438 0.18 9.58 17.24
C PHE A 438 0.84 10.95 17.15
N ASN A 439 1.30 11.33 15.95
CA ASN A 439 1.98 12.61 15.74
C ASN A 439 1.07 13.81 16.02
N CYS A 440 -0.21 13.79 15.60
CA CYS A 440 -1.15 14.86 15.89
C CYS A 440 -1.32 15.12 17.41
N GLN A 441 -1.13 14.09 18.26
CA GLN A 441 -1.14 14.19 19.71
C GLN A 441 0.21 14.69 20.28
N GLY A 442 1.20 14.96 19.43
CA GLY A 442 2.54 15.40 19.81
C GLY A 442 3.49 14.25 20.20
N ALA A 443 3.15 13.01 19.85
CA ALA A 443 4.04 11.88 20.07
C ALA A 443 5.08 11.73 18.93
N PRO A 444 6.33 11.29 19.21
CA PRO A 444 7.38 11.13 18.21
C PRO A 444 7.09 9.91 17.32
N ALA A 445 6.31 10.11 16.29
CA ALA A 445 5.96 9.11 15.29
C ALA A 445 6.36 9.62 13.91
N MET A 446 7.22 8.87 13.22
CA MET A 446 7.81 9.28 11.95
C MET A 446 7.55 8.26 10.85
N LEU A 447 7.31 8.78 9.64
CA LEU A 447 7.18 7.95 8.43
C LEU A 447 8.57 7.69 7.86
N LEU A 448 8.81 6.44 7.48
CA LEU A 448 9.99 5.98 6.76
C LEU A 448 9.72 6.02 5.26
N GLY A 449 10.56 6.70 4.50
CA GLY A 449 10.52 6.73 3.05
C GLY A 449 11.43 5.66 2.46
N SER A 450 10.98 5.00 1.40
CA SER A 450 11.67 3.89 0.75
C SER A 450 12.10 4.21 -0.68
N ALA A 451 13.05 3.45 -1.21
CA ALA A 451 13.36 3.45 -2.63
C ALA A 451 12.14 2.96 -3.42
N GLY A 452 11.77 3.68 -4.47
CA GLY A 452 10.44 3.58 -5.07
C GLY A 452 10.10 2.28 -5.79
N TRP A 453 11.08 1.57 -6.40
CA TRP A 453 10.84 0.34 -7.19
C TRP A 453 9.54 0.34 -8.01
N ASP A 454 9.21 1.50 -8.62
CA ASP A 454 7.95 1.71 -9.36
C ASP A 454 6.67 1.48 -8.54
N TYR A 455 6.69 1.67 -7.20
CA TYR A 455 5.57 1.46 -6.29
C TYR A 455 4.26 2.09 -6.79
N GLY A 456 4.26 3.36 -7.17
CA GLY A 456 3.06 4.05 -7.68
C GLY A 456 2.59 3.56 -9.05
N LYS A 457 3.38 2.71 -9.73
CA LYS A 457 3.08 2.20 -11.06
C LYS A 457 2.49 0.79 -11.02
N TYR A 458 3.05 -0.08 -10.18
CA TYR A 458 2.71 -1.50 -10.18
C TYR A 458 2.17 -2.04 -8.85
N ASP A 459 2.35 -1.31 -7.74
CA ASP A 459 2.07 -1.84 -6.42
C ASP A 459 0.92 -1.11 -5.72
N GLY A 460 1.09 0.15 -5.33
CA GLY A 460 0.13 0.89 -4.50
C GLY A 460 -1.31 0.80 -5.00
N HIS A 461 -2.14 0.06 -4.27
CA HIS A 461 -3.57 -0.21 -4.53
C HIS A 461 -3.90 -0.89 -5.86
N THR A 462 -2.93 -1.57 -6.51
CA THR A 462 -3.12 -2.09 -7.87
C THR A 462 -3.49 -3.57 -7.92
N ASN A 463 -4.01 -3.99 -9.09
CA ASN A 463 -4.24 -5.39 -9.43
C ASN A 463 -2.95 -6.22 -9.61
N ARG A 464 -1.77 -5.62 -9.42
CA ARG A 464 -0.47 -6.26 -9.64
C ARG A 464 0.41 -6.30 -8.40
N ASP A 465 -0.05 -5.85 -7.25
CA ASP A 465 0.70 -5.90 -6.01
C ASP A 465 0.80 -7.33 -5.46
N SER A 466 1.83 -8.05 -5.90
CA SER A 466 2.03 -9.49 -5.68
C SER A 466 3.45 -9.82 -5.25
N TYR A 467 3.65 -11.03 -4.74
CA TYR A 467 4.92 -11.58 -4.25
C TYR A 467 6.14 -11.29 -5.14
N ASP A 468 5.97 -11.40 -6.47
CA ASP A 468 7.07 -11.26 -7.43
C ASP A 468 7.71 -9.86 -7.50
N LYS A 469 7.09 -8.87 -6.86
CA LYS A 469 7.59 -7.49 -6.82
C LYS A 469 8.34 -7.16 -5.54
N VAL A 470 8.36 -8.10 -4.58
CA VAL A 470 9.04 -7.90 -3.30
C VAL A 470 10.54 -8.12 -3.45
N VAL A 471 11.33 -7.15 -2.99
CA VAL A 471 12.80 -7.22 -2.96
C VAL A 471 13.25 -7.66 -1.56
N TYR A 472 13.38 -8.97 -1.37
CA TYR A 472 13.65 -9.55 -0.05
C TYR A 472 14.99 -9.14 0.57
N ASP A 473 15.98 -8.81 -0.24
CA ASP A 473 17.25 -8.25 0.26
C ASP A 473 17.05 -6.87 0.91
N ASP A 474 16.15 -6.06 0.34
CA ASP A 474 15.81 -4.76 0.91
C ASP A 474 14.98 -4.92 2.18
N ILE A 475 13.96 -5.80 2.18
CA ILE A 475 13.18 -6.16 3.39
C ILE A 475 14.08 -6.60 4.54
N ARG A 476 15.07 -7.46 4.26
CA ARG A 476 16.04 -7.94 5.26
C ARG A 476 16.89 -6.79 5.80
N SER A 477 17.39 -5.93 4.93
CA SER A 477 18.18 -4.75 5.29
C SER A 477 17.38 -3.80 6.20
N ASP A 478 16.13 -3.54 5.86
CA ASP A 478 15.26 -2.64 6.61
C ASP A 478 14.84 -3.22 7.97
N ALA A 479 14.63 -4.52 8.04
CA ALA A 479 14.39 -5.20 9.32
C ALA A 479 15.59 -5.07 10.27
N VAL A 480 16.82 -5.15 9.75
CA VAL A 480 18.05 -4.91 10.51
C VAL A 480 18.15 -3.45 10.95
N LEU A 481 17.92 -2.52 10.03
CA LEU A 481 17.92 -1.07 10.34
C LEU A 481 16.92 -0.75 11.45
N LEU A 482 15.69 -1.23 11.34
CA LEU A 482 14.64 -0.95 12.32
C LEU A 482 14.88 -1.66 13.66
N ALA A 483 15.46 -2.85 13.66
CA ALA A 483 15.88 -3.50 14.89
C ALA A 483 16.99 -2.70 15.60
N MET A 484 17.95 -2.13 14.86
CA MET A 484 19.00 -1.27 15.43
C MET A 484 18.42 0.05 15.96
N LEU A 485 17.55 0.72 15.22
CA LEU A 485 16.90 1.95 15.67
C LEU A 485 16.01 1.73 16.90
N ALA A 486 15.27 0.62 16.92
CA ALA A 486 14.46 0.24 18.08
C ALA A 486 15.33 -0.09 19.30
N TYR A 487 16.48 -0.72 19.12
CA TYR A 487 17.48 -0.92 20.17
C TYR A 487 17.95 0.43 20.71
N GLU A 488 18.45 1.33 19.87
CA GLU A 488 18.91 2.65 20.30
C GLU A 488 17.83 3.42 21.05
N ALA A 489 16.61 3.46 20.53
CA ALA A 489 15.48 4.13 21.16
C ALA A 489 15.07 3.49 22.50
N SER A 490 15.16 2.14 22.60
CA SER A 490 14.76 1.43 23.84
C SER A 490 15.78 1.59 24.96
N GLU A 491 17.07 1.74 24.63
CA GLU A 491 18.17 1.82 25.60
C GLU A 491 18.58 3.26 25.93
N ASP A 492 18.12 4.26 25.19
CA ASP A 492 18.43 5.67 25.43
C ASP A 492 18.06 6.08 26.86
N PRO A 493 18.99 6.66 27.65
CA PRO A 493 18.70 7.08 29.01
C PRO A 493 17.68 8.22 29.10
N ALA A 494 17.58 9.07 28.08
CA ALA A 494 16.64 10.18 28.03
C ALA A 494 15.25 9.74 27.56
N PHE A 495 14.24 10.49 27.96
CA PHE A 495 12.90 10.41 27.38
C PHE A 495 12.67 11.65 26.52
N ILE A 496 12.23 11.45 25.30
CA ILE A 496 12.05 12.51 24.30
C ILE A 496 10.97 13.49 24.75
N SER A 497 11.28 14.78 24.72
CA SER A 497 10.35 15.83 25.06
C SER A 497 9.24 15.98 24.00
N ARG A 498 8.11 16.56 24.41
CA ARG A 498 6.97 16.83 23.53
C ARG A 498 6.95 18.27 23.02
N GLU A 499 8.08 18.96 23.14
CA GLU A 499 8.20 20.30 22.59
C GLU A 499 7.98 20.30 21.08
N ARG A 500 7.09 21.16 20.64
CA ARG A 500 6.68 21.25 19.23
C ARG A 500 7.40 22.39 18.54
N ALA A 501 7.87 22.16 17.33
CA ALA A 501 8.35 23.24 16.47
C ALA A 501 7.21 24.25 16.21
N PRO A 502 7.53 25.53 16.04
CA PRO A 502 6.56 26.53 15.61
C PRO A 502 5.88 26.15 14.31
N GLY A 503 4.58 26.34 14.20
CA GLY A 503 3.81 26.03 13.00
C GLY A 503 2.39 25.57 13.30
N THR A 504 1.66 25.20 12.24
CA THR A 504 0.30 24.65 12.35
C THR A 504 0.35 23.15 12.53
N TRP A 505 -0.22 22.66 13.61
CA TRP A 505 -0.34 21.23 13.87
C TRP A 505 -1.68 20.71 13.37
N PRO A 506 -1.71 19.56 12.69
CA PRO A 506 -2.96 18.97 12.24
C PRO A 506 -3.82 18.57 13.44
N ALA A 507 -5.13 18.79 13.32
CA ALA A 507 -6.08 18.30 14.31
C ALA A 507 -6.17 16.77 14.22
N CYS A 508 -6.17 16.11 15.38
CA CYS A 508 -6.43 14.68 15.43
C CYS A 508 -7.85 14.38 14.96
N GLN A 509 -7.97 13.44 14.05
CA GLN A 509 -9.26 12.95 13.57
C GLN A 509 -9.67 11.73 14.39
N PRO A 510 -10.94 11.65 14.82
CA PRO A 510 -11.43 10.48 15.56
C PRO A 510 -11.47 9.23 14.67
N ALA A 511 -11.34 8.06 15.29
CA ALA A 511 -11.45 6.79 14.58
C ALA A 511 -12.87 6.59 14.02
N PRO A 512 -13.05 6.35 12.71
CA PRO A 512 -14.34 6.02 12.12
C PRO A 512 -14.72 4.58 12.47
N ARG A 513 -15.35 4.36 13.63
CA ARG A 513 -15.67 3.02 14.15
C ARG A 513 -16.93 2.38 13.52
N HIS A 514 -17.69 3.14 12.70
CA HIS A 514 -18.86 2.69 11.97
C HIS A 514 -18.90 3.26 10.57
N THR A 515 -19.00 2.41 9.60
CA THR A 515 -18.62 2.75 8.23
C THR A 515 -19.64 2.51 7.17
N ARG A 516 -20.87 2.18 7.51
CA ARG A 516 -21.93 2.24 6.49
C ARG A 516 -22.35 3.68 6.22
N PRO A 517 -22.22 4.16 4.98
CA PRO A 517 -22.89 5.39 4.58
C PRO A 517 -24.38 5.21 4.85
N ARG A 518 -24.94 6.06 5.68
CA ARG A 518 -26.40 6.15 5.74
C ARG A 518 -26.87 6.86 4.48
N LEU A 519 -27.68 6.20 3.68
CA LEU A 519 -28.40 6.87 2.60
C LEU A 519 -29.23 8.01 3.24
N ARG A 520 -28.94 9.24 2.87
CA ARG A 520 -29.79 10.40 3.17
C ARG A 520 -30.80 10.58 2.07
#